data_d1f1d173d2505f21d5ae82fd15d95f31
#
_entry.id   d1f1d173d2505f21d5ae82fd15d95f31
#
_cell.length_a   1.000
_cell.length_b   1.000
_cell.length_c   1.000
_cell.angle_alpha   90.00
_cell.angle_beta   90.00
_cell.angle_gamma   90.00
#
_symmetry.space_group_name_H-M   'P 1'
#
loop_
_entity.id
_entity.type
_entity.pdbx_description
1 polymer ?
#
loop_
_entity_poly.entity_id
_entity_poly.type
_entity_poly.pdbx_seq_one_letter_code
_entity_poly.pdbx_strand_id
1 'polypeptide(L)'
;IVNEKNNEVIAAISIDDDKLVEEQECWSKELRPAGELARLVIAEEYRGNGLAENLIQGAMGNLKKRKYKGVHYLVSPNNANALRAYKKMEFNDCGRIFLYDHEWICYEKGI
;
A
#
# COMPACT_ATOMS: atom_id res chain seq x y z
N ILE A 1 11.71 1.39 -8.60
CA ILE A 1 12.09 2.14 -9.81
C ILE A 1 13.36 2.91 -9.50
N VAL A 2 14.34 2.77 -10.33
CA VAL A 2 15.66 3.35 -10.15
C VAL A 2 16.06 4.14 -11.39
N ASN A 3 16.70 5.29 -11.20
CA ASN A 3 17.30 6.03 -12.29
C ASN A 3 18.60 5.33 -12.72
N GLU A 4 18.65 4.82 -13.94
CA GLU A 4 19.80 4.04 -14.44
C GLU A 4 21.09 4.85 -14.58
N LYS A 5 21.00 6.16 -14.73
CA LYS A 5 22.19 7.01 -14.91
C LYS A 5 22.97 7.24 -13.62
N ASN A 6 22.29 7.33 -12.47
CA ASN A 6 22.92 7.66 -11.20
C ASN A 6 22.56 6.71 -10.06
N ASN A 7 21.80 5.65 -10.34
CA ASN A 7 21.34 4.65 -9.38
C ASN A 7 20.48 5.23 -8.24
N GLU A 8 19.89 6.41 -8.43
CA GLU A 8 18.97 6.98 -7.44
C GLU A 8 17.63 6.25 -7.48
N VAL A 9 17.08 5.98 -6.31
CA VAL A 9 15.73 5.41 -6.21
C VAL A 9 14.72 6.51 -6.51
N ILE A 10 13.94 6.32 -7.59
CA ILE A 10 12.88 7.23 -8.00
C ILE A 10 11.59 6.92 -7.24
N ALA A 11 11.28 5.65 -7.10
CA ALA A 11 10.07 5.20 -6.44
C ALA A 11 10.24 3.78 -5.92
N ALA A 12 9.59 3.47 -4.82
CA ALA A 12 9.63 2.14 -4.23
C ALA A 12 8.36 1.85 -3.44
N ILE A 13 8.01 0.59 -3.34
CA ILE A 13 6.96 0.07 -2.46
C ILE A 13 7.44 -1.27 -1.92
N SER A 14 7.04 -1.63 -0.70
CA SER A 14 7.36 -2.94 -0.14
C SER A 14 6.11 -3.75 0.12
N ILE A 15 6.29 -5.07 0.08
CA ILE A 15 5.29 -6.04 0.55
C ILE A 15 5.82 -6.55 1.88
N ASP A 16 5.10 -6.28 2.95
CA ASP A 16 5.52 -6.58 4.31
C ASP A 16 4.72 -7.75 4.91
N ASP A 17 5.25 -8.30 5.99
CA ASP A 17 4.65 -9.39 6.74
C ASP A 17 4.64 -9.01 8.23
N ASP A 18 3.79 -8.06 8.58
CA ASP A 18 3.66 -7.56 9.96
C ASP A 18 2.42 -8.19 10.60
N LYS A 19 2.64 -9.10 11.54
CA LYS A 19 1.56 -9.81 12.20
C LYS A 19 0.62 -8.90 13.00
N LEU A 20 1.15 -7.84 13.59
CA LEU A 20 0.31 -6.90 14.33
C LEU A 20 -0.67 -6.17 13.41
N VAL A 21 -0.25 -5.91 12.17
CA VAL A 21 -1.13 -5.33 11.15
C VAL A 21 -2.15 -6.37 10.69
N GLU A 22 -1.70 -7.58 10.38
CA GLU A 22 -2.58 -8.65 9.88
C GLU A 22 -3.67 -9.04 10.88
N GLU A 23 -3.39 -8.97 12.17
CA GLU A 23 -4.29 -9.37 13.25
C GLU A 23 -5.36 -8.31 13.56
N GLN A 24 -5.31 -7.14 12.94
CA GLN A 24 -6.33 -6.12 13.17
C GLN A 24 -7.70 -6.61 12.70
N GLU A 25 -8.74 -6.29 13.48
CA GLU A 25 -10.09 -6.77 13.21
C GLU A 25 -10.78 -6.06 12.04
N CYS A 26 -10.21 -4.94 11.58
CA CYS A 26 -10.80 -4.14 10.52
C CYS A 26 -10.77 -4.82 9.15
N TRP A 27 -9.90 -5.83 8.96
CA TRP A 27 -9.72 -6.47 7.65
C TRP A 27 -10.81 -7.50 7.36
N SER A 28 -11.30 -7.50 6.11
CA SER A 28 -12.31 -8.47 5.66
C SER A 28 -11.75 -9.89 5.61
N LYS A 29 -12.48 -10.84 6.16
CA LYS A 29 -12.06 -12.25 6.17
C LYS A 29 -12.00 -12.86 4.78
N GLU A 30 -12.89 -12.43 3.90
CA GLU A 30 -12.95 -12.92 2.51
C GLU A 30 -11.72 -12.59 1.70
N LEU A 31 -10.96 -11.57 2.11
CA LEU A 31 -9.74 -11.16 1.42
C LEU A 31 -8.48 -11.82 1.96
N ARG A 32 -8.61 -12.78 2.85
CA ARG A 32 -7.45 -13.50 3.40
C ARG A 32 -7.12 -14.74 2.57
N PRO A 33 -5.83 -15.04 2.35
CA PRO A 33 -4.68 -14.27 2.82
C PRO A 33 -4.51 -12.96 2.06
N ALA A 34 -4.15 -11.91 2.78
CA ALA A 34 -3.90 -10.59 2.22
C ALA A 34 -2.45 -10.18 2.45
N GLY A 35 -1.87 -9.50 1.48
CA GLY A 35 -0.52 -8.96 1.61
C GLY A 35 -0.56 -7.51 2.07
N GLU A 36 0.42 -7.11 2.86
CA GLU A 36 0.56 -5.74 3.32
C GLU A 36 1.45 -4.96 2.36
N LEU A 37 0.92 -3.86 1.81
CA LEU A 37 1.71 -2.88 1.08
C LEU A 37 2.20 -1.83 2.07
N ALA A 38 3.45 -1.45 1.98
CA ALA A 38 4.05 -0.51 2.92
C ALA A 38 5.14 0.32 2.26
N ARG A 39 5.51 1.39 2.93
CA ARG A 39 6.66 2.22 2.56
C ARG A 39 6.66 2.67 1.10
N LEU A 40 5.50 3.14 0.64
CA LEU A 40 5.39 3.74 -0.68
C LEU A 40 6.13 5.08 -0.69
N VAL A 41 7.15 5.19 -1.51
CA VAL A 41 7.99 6.38 -1.64
C VAL A 41 8.11 6.75 -3.11
N ILE A 42 7.86 8.01 -3.41
CA ILE A 42 8.08 8.59 -4.75
C ILE A 42 8.97 9.80 -4.58
N ALA A 43 10.09 9.85 -5.29
CA ALA A 43 10.97 11.02 -5.30
C ALA A 43 10.16 12.24 -5.76
N GLU A 44 10.36 13.38 -5.10
CA GLU A 44 9.53 14.58 -5.29
C GLU A 44 9.42 15.00 -6.75
N GLU A 45 10.54 14.96 -7.49
CA GLU A 45 10.61 15.34 -8.90
C GLU A 45 9.75 14.49 -9.82
N TYR A 46 9.41 13.29 -9.39
CA TYR A 46 8.68 12.31 -10.20
C TYR A 46 7.23 12.14 -9.75
N ARG A 47 6.77 12.93 -8.79
CA ARG A 47 5.38 12.88 -8.32
C ARG A 47 4.44 13.41 -9.39
N GLY A 48 3.20 12.91 -9.39
CA GLY A 48 2.19 13.32 -10.35
C GLY A 48 2.27 12.61 -11.71
N ASN A 49 3.12 11.59 -11.85
CA ASN A 49 3.31 10.83 -13.10
C ASN A 49 2.70 9.42 -13.06
N GLY A 50 1.85 9.14 -12.09
CA GLY A 50 1.21 7.82 -11.97
C GLY A 50 2.11 6.71 -11.46
N LEU A 51 3.29 7.01 -10.93
CA LEU A 51 4.21 5.99 -10.44
C LEU A 51 3.67 5.25 -9.21
N ALA A 52 2.94 5.95 -8.34
CA ALA A 52 2.32 5.31 -7.17
C ALA A 52 1.37 4.20 -7.61
N GLU A 53 0.48 4.49 -8.55
CA GLU A 53 -0.46 3.53 -9.09
C GLU A 53 0.25 2.37 -9.77
N ASN A 54 1.31 2.64 -10.55
CA ASN A 54 2.08 1.60 -11.20
C ASN A 54 2.73 0.64 -10.19
N LEU A 55 3.30 1.17 -9.12
CA LEU A 55 3.91 0.36 -8.08
C LEU A 55 2.88 -0.48 -7.33
N ILE A 56 1.75 0.12 -6.98
CA ILE A 56 0.67 -0.60 -6.30
C ILE A 56 0.15 -1.73 -7.18
N GLN A 57 -0.09 -1.47 -8.47
CA GLN A 57 -0.53 -2.49 -9.43
C GLN A 57 0.49 -3.61 -9.57
N GLY A 58 1.78 -3.29 -9.63
CA GLY A 58 2.84 -4.27 -9.70
C GLY A 58 2.88 -5.17 -8.46
N ALA A 59 2.74 -4.58 -7.28
CA ALA A 59 2.70 -5.33 -6.02
C ALA A 59 1.46 -6.23 -5.96
N MET A 60 0.28 -5.72 -6.36
CA MET A 60 -0.94 -6.53 -6.41
C MET A 60 -0.80 -7.70 -7.38
N GLY A 61 -0.19 -7.47 -8.55
CA GLY A 61 0.06 -8.52 -9.52
C GLY A 61 0.98 -9.62 -8.97
N ASN A 62 2.02 -9.24 -8.24
CA ASN A 62 2.91 -10.18 -7.56
C ASN A 62 2.16 -11.04 -6.55
N LEU A 63 1.34 -10.40 -5.70
CA LEU A 63 0.56 -11.10 -4.68
C LEU A 63 -0.48 -12.02 -5.30
N LYS A 64 -1.12 -11.60 -6.38
CA LYS A 64 -2.09 -12.44 -7.10
C LYS A 64 -1.44 -13.71 -7.63
N LYS A 65 -0.23 -13.62 -8.19
CA LYS A 65 0.54 -14.79 -8.64
C LYS A 65 0.88 -15.73 -7.48
N ARG A 66 1.05 -15.19 -6.28
CA ARG A 66 1.34 -15.95 -5.06
C ARG A 66 0.07 -16.47 -4.37
N LYS A 67 -1.09 -16.37 -5.02
CA LYS A 67 -2.39 -16.87 -4.52
C LYS A 67 -2.96 -16.08 -3.34
N TYR A 68 -2.55 -14.85 -3.13
CA TYR A 68 -3.19 -13.96 -2.18
C TYR A 68 -4.55 -13.49 -2.73
N LYS A 69 -5.49 -13.25 -1.84
CA LYS A 69 -6.85 -12.84 -2.19
C LYS A 69 -7.08 -11.34 -2.06
N GLY A 70 -6.24 -10.66 -1.32
CA GLY A 70 -6.39 -9.25 -1.08
C GLY A 70 -5.09 -8.57 -0.73
N VAL A 71 -5.15 -7.25 -0.66
CA VAL A 71 -4.07 -6.39 -0.18
C VAL A 71 -4.63 -5.41 0.83
N HIS A 72 -3.81 -5.02 1.79
CA HIS A 72 -4.17 -3.97 2.73
C HIS A 72 -3.00 -3.03 2.95
N TYR A 73 -3.31 -1.84 3.42
CA TYR A 73 -2.33 -0.80 3.65
C TYR A 73 -2.75 0.09 4.81
N LEU A 74 -1.79 0.44 5.67
CA LEU A 74 -1.98 1.46 6.69
C LEU A 74 -1.43 2.78 6.18
N VAL A 75 -2.27 3.81 6.17
CA VAL A 75 -1.89 5.12 5.64
C VAL A 75 -2.00 6.16 6.75
N SER A 76 -0.96 6.98 6.91
CA SER A 76 -1.04 8.12 7.81
C SER A 76 -2.11 9.10 7.32
N PRO A 77 -2.97 9.64 8.21
CA PRO A 77 -3.95 10.65 7.82
C PRO A 77 -3.33 11.90 7.18
N ASN A 78 -2.04 12.13 7.44
CA ASN A 78 -1.32 13.28 6.91
C ASN A 78 -0.69 13.05 5.53
N ASN A 79 -0.73 11.80 5.03
CA ASN A 79 -0.13 11.47 3.74
C ASN A 79 -1.14 11.64 2.60
N ALA A 80 -1.35 12.89 2.18
CA ALA A 80 -2.34 13.23 1.16
C ALA A 80 -2.09 12.54 -0.18
N ASN A 81 -0.83 12.35 -0.57
CA ASN A 81 -0.49 11.70 -1.83
C ASN A 81 -0.90 10.23 -1.84
N ALA A 82 -0.61 9.51 -0.77
CA ALA A 82 -1.01 8.10 -0.63
C ALA A 82 -2.53 7.96 -0.58
N LEU A 83 -3.21 8.83 0.17
CA LEU A 83 -4.67 8.82 0.27
C LEU A 83 -5.32 8.98 -1.10
N ARG A 84 -4.82 9.91 -1.92
CA ARG A 84 -5.34 10.11 -3.28
C ARG A 84 -5.12 8.89 -4.15
N ALA A 85 -3.95 8.27 -4.09
CA ALA A 85 -3.63 7.09 -4.89
C ALA A 85 -4.56 5.92 -4.55
N TYR A 86 -4.75 5.63 -3.26
CA TYR A 86 -5.60 4.52 -2.84
C TYR A 86 -7.08 4.77 -3.14
N LYS A 87 -7.54 6.01 -2.98
CA LYS A 87 -8.90 6.39 -3.37
C LYS A 87 -9.12 6.24 -4.88
N LYS A 88 -8.17 6.69 -5.68
CA LYS A 88 -8.22 6.59 -7.14
C LYS A 88 -8.26 5.14 -7.61
N MET A 89 -7.56 4.25 -6.92
CA MET A 89 -7.52 2.82 -7.22
C MET A 89 -8.67 2.03 -6.57
N GLU A 90 -9.62 2.74 -5.96
CA GLU A 90 -10.84 2.15 -5.41
C GLU A 90 -10.58 1.18 -4.25
N PHE A 91 -9.58 1.45 -3.43
CA PHE A 91 -9.39 0.75 -2.17
C PHE A 91 -10.53 1.10 -1.21
N ASN A 92 -10.95 0.12 -0.43
CA ASN A 92 -12.01 0.30 0.56
C ASN A 92 -11.44 0.82 1.87
N ASP A 93 -12.05 1.88 2.41
CA ASP A 93 -11.72 2.41 3.72
C ASP A 93 -12.34 1.51 4.80
N CYS A 94 -11.51 0.88 5.61
CA CYS A 94 -11.93 -0.02 6.68
C CYS A 94 -11.94 0.65 8.06
N GLY A 95 -11.76 1.97 8.11
CA GLY A 95 -11.74 2.72 9.36
C GLY A 95 -10.35 3.07 9.82
N ARG A 96 -10.22 3.32 11.10
CA ARG A 96 -8.97 3.77 11.72
C ARG A 96 -8.55 2.87 12.85
N ILE A 97 -7.24 2.71 13.01
CA ILE A 97 -6.63 2.00 14.13
C ILE A 97 -5.51 2.86 14.74
N PHE A 98 -5.15 2.53 15.96
CA PHE A 98 -4.00 3.12 16.64
C PHE A 98 -2.97 2.02 16.84
N LEU A 99 -1.79 2.18 16.24
CA LEU A 99 -0.72 1.18 16.29
C LEU A 99 0.62 1.89 16.20
N TYR A 100 1.62 1.42 16.93
CA TYR A 100 2.94 2.05 16.97
C TYR A 100 2.89 3.53 17.34
N ASP A 101 2.05 3.87 18.31
CA ASP A 101 1.85 5.25 18.80
C ASP A 101 1.39 6.23 17.72
N HIS A 102 0.67 5.73 16.72
CA HIS A 102 0.21 6.54 15.59
C HIS A 102 -1.18 6.09 15.13
N GLU A 103 -2.00 7.04 14.69
CA GLU A 103 -3.28 6.75 14.07
C GLU A 103 -3.08 6.44 12.59
N TRP A 104 -3.74 5.37 12.10
CA TRP A 104 -3.67 4.94 10.72
C TRP A 104 -5.06 4.80 10.13
N ILE A 105 -5.18 5.14 8.84
CA ILE A 105 -6.36 4.81 8.04
C ILE A 105 -6.10 3.46 7.38
N CYS A 106 -7.07 2.55 7.50
CA CYS A 106 -6.95 1.19 6.98
C CYS A 106 -7.62 1.10 5.61
N TYR A 107 -6.87 0.70 4.60
CA TYR A 107 -7.39 0.45 3.26
C TYR A 107 -7.19 -1.00 2.87
N GLU A 108 -8.17 -1.58 2.19
CA GLU A 108 -8.04 -2.94 1.63
C GLU A 108 -8.68 -3.04 0.25
N LYS A 109 -8.27 -4.04 -0.52
CA LYS A 109 -8.82 -4.31 -1.84
C LYS A 109 -8.67 -5.79 -2.17
N GLY A 110 -9.71 -6.37 -2.80
CA GLY A 110 -9.63 -7.71 -3.38
C GLY A 110 -8.82 -7.74 -4.67
N ILE A 111 -8.07 -8.80 -4.86
CA ILE A 111 -7.26 -8.96 -6.08
C ILE A 111 -7.51 -10.26 -6.82
#